data_66685ec0af3993de5c0a12a4ea2c8ef3
#
_entry.id   66685ec0af3993de5c0a12a4ea2c8ef3
#
_cell.length_a   1.000
_cell.length_b   1.000
_cell.length_c   1.000
_cell.angle_alpha   90.00
_cell.angle_beta   90.00
_cell.angle_gamma   90.00
#
_symmetry.space_group_name_H-M   'P 1'
#
loop_
_entity.id
_entity.type
_entity.pdbx_description
1 polymer ?
#
loop_
_entity_poly.entity_id
_entity_poly.type
_entity_poly.pdbx_seq_one_letter_code
_entity_poly.pdbx_strand_id
1 'polypeptide(L)'
;MLNKLWSLVVKEVKELIRDPKILIGVILMPIIIFPIMGSAIQVSQESVQRAVRGASFAIWTDDDGSVTDALMTYLYNDNLVVPIEATNLEDALSQFTETDSSSLIYIPNGYNENVTLGQQGRLKIYANLRKLNMAETQSTDIVTSLINVYNYYFSI
;
A
#
# COMPACT_ATOMS: atom_id res chain seq x y z
N MET A 1 -2.40 -58.29 -4.62
CA MET A 1 -3.12 -57.18 -3.96
C MET A 1 -3.22 -55.93 -4.86
N LEU A 2 -2.14 -55.53 -5.55
CA LEU A 2 -2.14 -54.34 -6.43
C LEU A 2 -3.21 -54.40 -7.54
N ASN A 3 -3.43 -55.53 -8.19
CA ASN A 3 -4.41 -55.66 -9.27
C ASN A 3 -5.86 -55.46 -8.80
N LYS A 4 -6.18 -55.78 -7.54
CA LYS A 4 -7.49 -55.56 -6.95
C LYS A 4 -7.70 -54.07 -6.62
N LEU A 5 -6.66 -53.39 -6.15
CA LEU A 5 -6.69 -51.95 -5.91
C LEU A 5 -6.83 -51.16 -7.23
N TRP A 6 -6.09 -51.57 -8.27
CA TRP A 6 -6.18 -50.95 -9.58
C TRP A 6 -7.56 -51.12 -10.21
N SER A 7 -8.17 -52.30 -10.15
CA SER A 7 -9.53 -52.49 -10.67
C SER A 7 -10.59 -51.69 -9.89
N LEU A 8 -10.38 -51.50 -8.57
CA LEU A 8 -11.25 -50.68 -7.76
C LEU A 8 -11.16 -49.17 -8.18
N VAL A 9 -9.94 -48.67 -8.32
CA VAL A 9 -9.72 -47.27 -8.76
C VAL A 9 -10.31 -47.02 -10.15
N VAL A 10 -10.10 -47.93 -11.10
CA VAL A 10 -10.68 -47.83 -12.44
C VAL A 10 -12.20 -47.83 -12.42
N LYS A 11 -12.80 -48.63 -11.54
CA LYS A 11 -14.25 -48.69 -11.36
C LYS A 11 -14.77 -47.32 -10.84
N GLU A 12 -14.17 -46.81 -9.77
CA GLU A 12 -14.55 -45.52 -9.17
C GLU A 12 -14.40 -44.34 -10.14
N VAL A 13 -13.28 -44.31 -10.89
CA VAL A 13 -13.07 -43.29 -11.93
C VAL A 13 -14.12 -43.39 -13.02
N LYS A 14 -14.51 -44.60 -13.41
CA LYS A 14 -15.54 -44.80 -14.44
C LYS A 14 -16.94 -44.43 -13.96
N GLU A 15 -17.26 -44.63 -12.67
CA GLU A 15 -18.49 -44.17 -12.04
C GLU A 15 -18.53 -42.62 -11.97
N LEU A 16 -17.42 -41.99 -11.56
CA LEU A 16 -17.25 -40.51 -11.53
C LEU A 16 -17.50 -39.88 -12.90
N ILE A 17 -16.93 -40.48 -13.98
CA ILE A 17 -17.09 -39.96 -15.34
C ILE A 17 -18.52 -40.20 -15.87
N ARG A 18 -19.21 -41.23 -15.38
CA ARG A 18 -20.55 -41.58 -15.81
C ARG A 18 -21.65 -40.73 -15.14
N ASP A 19 -21.38 -40.08 -14.01
CA ASP A 19 -22.31 -39.20 -13.36
C ASP A 19 -22.03 -37.72 -13.74
N PRO A 20 -22.82 -37.12 -14.64
CA PRO A 20 -22.61 -35.75 -15.10
C PRO A 20 -22.71 -34.72 -13.97
N LYS A 21 -23.43 -34.99 -12.88
CA LYS A 21 -23.56 -34.07 -11.75
C LYS A 21 -22.25 -33.99 -10.97
N ILE A 22 -21.60 -35.13 -10.76
CA ILE A 22 -20.30 -35.19 -10.08
C ILE A 22 -19.22 -34.58 -10.98
N LEU A 23 -19.25 -34.88 -12.29
CA LEU A 23 -18.30 -34.35 -13.26
C LEU A 23 -18.33 -32.81 -13.29
N ILE A 24 -19.52 -32.23 -13.33
CA ILE A 24 -19.72 -30.78 -13.32
C ILE A 24 -19.27 -30.16 -12.01
N GLY A 25 -19.70 -30.74 -10.87
CA GLY A 25 -19.41 -30.17 -9.55
C GLY A 25 -17.94 -30.29 -9.13
N VAL A 26 -17.32 -31.44 -9.39
CA VAL A 26 -15.97 -31.73 -8.87
C VAL A 26 -14.85 -31.37 -9.84
N ILE A 27 -15.11 -31.43 -11.14
CA ILE A 27 -14.08 -31.20 -12.16
C ILE A 27 -14.30 -29.88 -12.89
N LEU A 28 -15.49 -29.65 -13.43
CA LEU A 28 -15.75 -28.48 -14.28
C LEU A 28 -15.78 -27.17 -13.47
N MET A 29 -16.40 -27.19 -12.29
CA MET A 29 -16.48 -26.00 -11.44
C MET A 29 -15.11 -25.46 -10.99
N PRO A 30 -14.19 -26.27 -10.47
CA PRO A 30 -12.83 -25.78 -10.16
C PRO A 30 -12.10 -25.26 -11.39
N ILE A 31 -12.22 -25.90 -12.55
CA ILE A 31 -11.56 -25.46 -13.79
C ILE A 31 -12.07 -24.08 -14.24
N ILE A 32 -13.33 -23.76 -14.00
CA ILE A 32 -13.91 -22.47 -14.34
C ILE A 32 -13.60 -21.42 -13.25
N ILE A 33 -13.74 -21.81 -11.98
CA ILE A 33 -13.60 -20.87 -10.85
C ILE A 33 -12.15 -20.40 -10.66
N PHE A 34 -11.15 -21.28 -10.78
CA PHE A 34 -9.76 -20.90 -10.55
C PHE A 34 -9.24 -19.82 -11.52
N PRO A 35 -9.48 -19.88 -12.84
CA PRO A 35 -9.10 -18.77 -13.72
C PRO A 35 -9.83 -17.47 -13.42
N ILE A 36 -11.12 -17.53 -13.07
CA ILE A 36 -11.91 -16.34 -12.72
C ILE A 36 -11.36 -15.70 -11.43
N MET A 37 -11.11 -16.51 -10.40
CA MET A 37 -10.52 -16.01 -9.16
C MET A 37 -9.10 -15.48 -9.37
N GLY A 38 -8.29 -16.17 -10.18
CA GLY A 38 -6.94 -15.74 -10.53
C GLY A 38 -6.95 -14.39 -11.24
N SER A 39 -7.83 -14.18 -12.19
CA SER A 39 -7.97 -12.90 -12.89
C SER A 39 -8.49 -11.79 -11.98
N ALA A 40 -9.42 -12.09 -11.09
CA ALA A 40 -9.93 -11.12 -10.11
C ALA A 40 -8.84 -10.67 -9.13
N ILE A 41 -8.00 -11.59 -8.66
CA ILE A 41 -6.86 -11.28 -7.80
C ILE A 41 -5.84 -10.42 -8.55
N GLN A 42 -5.53 -10.76 -9.81
CA GLN A 42 -4.60 -10.00 -10.63
C GLN A 42 -5.07 -8.56 -10.85
N VAL A 43 -6.33 -8.36 -11.22
CA VAL A 43 -6.92 -7.02 -11.40
C VAL A 43 -6.88 -6.23 -10.10
N SER A 44 -7.14 -6.88 -8.98
CA SER A 44 -7.03 -6.24 -7.66
C SER A 44 -5.60 -5.80 -7.36
N GLN A 45 -4.61 -6.65 -7.59
CA GLN A 45 -3.18 -6.32 -7.38
C GLN A 45 -2.70 -5.21 -8.32
N GLU A 46 -3.11 -5.22 -9.58
CA GLU A 46 -2.77 -4.15 -10.53
C GLU A 46 -3.39 -2.81 -10.13
N SER A 47 -4.62 -2.83 -9.62
CA SER A 47 -5.30 -1.63 -9.14
C SER A 47 -4.57 -1.04 -7.94
N VAL A 48 -4.16 -1.88 -7.01
CA VAL A 48 -3.34 -1.52 -5.86
C VAL A 48 -1.99 -0.95 -6.29
N GLN A 49 -1.27 -1.62 -7.19
CA GLN A 49 0.02 -1.13 -7.67
C GLN A 49 -0.09 0.21 -8.44
N ARG A 50 -1.16 0.41 -9.20
CA ARG A 50 -1.42 1.70 -9.87
C ARG A 50 -1.71 2.80 -8.86
N ALA A 51 -2.50 2.52 -7.84
CA ALA A 51 -2.80 3.47 -6.78
C ALA A 51 -1.54 3.85 -5.99
N VAL A 52 -0.69 2.85 -5.70
CA VAL A 52 0.61 3.06 -5.02
C VAL A 52 1.57 3.91 -5.87
N ARG A 53 1.67 3.64 -7.16
CA ARG A 53 2.54 4.41 -8.07
C ARG A 53 2.00 5.81 -8.39
N GLY A 54 0.71 6.01 -8.25
CA GLY A 54 0.03 7.29 -8.44
C GLY A 54 -0.30 8.00 -7.13
N ALA A 55 0.09 7.42 -5.98
CA ALA A 55 -0.16 8.03 -4.68
C ALA A 55 0.67 9.30 -4.56
N SER A 56 0.00 10.43 -4.60
CA SER A 56 0.59 11.71 -4.25
C SER A 56 0.36 11.96 -2.78
N PHE A 57 1.36 12.50 -2.11
CA PHE A 57 1.20 13.05 -0.78
C PHE A 57 1.69 14.49 -0.73
N ALA A 58 1.04 15.28 0.09
CA ALA A 58 1.44 16.64 0.35
C ALA A 58 2.51 16.65 1.44
N ILE A 59 3.39 17.64 1.39
CA ILE A 59 4.38 17.87 2.43
C ILE A 59 4.44 19.34 2.78
N TRP A 60 4.54 19.60 4.07
CA TRP A 60 4.77 20.91 4.62
C TRP A 60 5.72 20.85 5.81
N THR A 61 6.65 21.80 5.87
CA THR A 61 7.61 21.92 6.97
C THR A 61 7.52 23.28 7.61
N ASP A 62 7.64 23.29 8.93
CA ASP A 62 7.79 24.47 9.80
C ASP A 62 9.20 24.46 10.44
N ASP A 63 10.10 23.63 9.91
CA ASP A 63 11.45 23.42 10.41
C ASP A 63 12.47 23.64 9.30
N ASP A 64 13.58 24.25 9.65
CA ASP A 64 14.70 24.52 8.76
C ASP A 64 15.95 23.77 9.28
N GLY A 65 16.69 23.16 8.35
CA GLY A 65 17.99 22.58 8.69
C GLY A 65 18.39 21.42 7.81
N SER A 66 19.64 21.02 7.93
CA SER A 66 20.26 20.03 7.03
C SER A 66 19.61 18.65 7.09
N VAL A 67 19.08 18.24 8.25
CA VAL A 67 18.39 16.96 8.42
C VAL A 67 17.00 17.02 7.79
N THR A 68 16.30 18.14 7.95
CA THR A 68 15.01 18.38 7.30
C THR A 68 15.17 18.43 5.79
N ASP A 69 16.18 19.11 5.26
CA ASP A 69 16.49 19.16 3.84
C ASP A 69 16.83 17.78 3.28
N ALA A 70 17.58 16.97 4.01
CA ALA A 70 17.91 15.61 3.61
C ALA A 70 16.65 14.72 3.55
N LEU A 71 15.76 14.84 4.53
CA LEU A 71 14.48 14.15 4.53
C LEU A 71 13.59 14.60 3.35
N MET A 72 13.51 15.91 3.12
CA MET A 72 12.76 16.46 1.98
C MET A 72 13.32 15.92 0.65
N THR A 73 14.63 15.97 0.47
CA THR A 73 15.31 15.44 -0.72
C THR A 73 15.01 13.95 -0.92
N TYR A 74 15.06 13.15 0.14
CA TYR A 74 14.72 11.72 0.10
C TYR A 74 13.27 11.50 -0.32
N LEU A 75 12.33 12.25 0.24
CA LEU A 75 10.92 12.12 -0.08
C LEU A 75 10.59 12.56 -1.51
N TYR A 76 11.27 13.58 -2.04
CA TYR A 76 11.08 14.04 -3.41
C TYR A 76 11.64 13.09 -4.48
N ASN A 77 12.66 12.29 -4.16
CA ASN A 77 13.45 11.56 -5.17
C ASN A 77 12.67 10.43 -5.84
N ASP A 78 11.80 9.73 -5.08
CA ASP A 78 11.11 8.52 -5.55
C ASP A 78 9.58 8.60 -5.46
N ASN A 79 9.01 9.76 -5.11
CA ASN A 79 7.59 9.87 -4.80
C ASN A 79 6.93 11.07 -5.49
N LEU A 80 5.65 10.95 -5.76
CA LEU A 80 4.85 12.06 -6.24
C LEU A 80 4.49 12.96 -5.04
N VAL A 81 5.30 14.00 -4.81
CA VAL A 81 5.16 14.91 -3.69
C VAL A 81 4.60 16.24 -4.16
N VAL A 82 3.57 16.72 -3.47
CA VAL A 82 2.97 18.05 -3.66
C VAL A 82 3.46 18.95 -2.54
N PRO A 83 4.37 19.89 -2.81
CA PRO A 83 4.80 20.85 -1.81
C PRO A 83 3.65 21.79 -1.45
N ILE A 84 3.49 22.09 -0.17
CA ILE A 84 2.56 23.09 0.32
C ILE A 84 3.37 24.27 0.86
N GLU A 85 3.07 25.46 0.39
CA GLU A 85 3.65 26.71 0.87
C GLU A 85 2.63 27.40 1.77
N ALA A 86 2.79 27.25 3.09
CA ALA A 86 1.88 27.79 4.08
C ALA A 86 2.63 28.49 5.20
N THR A 87 1.99 29.46 5.80
CA THR A 87 2.57 30.24 6.92
C THR A 87 2.31 29.60 8.28
N ASN A 88 1.35 28.70 8.36
CA ASN A 88 0.98 27.98 9.58
C ASN A 88 0.26 26.68 9.25
N LEU A 89 0.06 25.84 10.26
CA LEU A 89 -0.57 24.53 10.10
C LEU A 89 -2.02 24.60 9.58
N GLU A 90 -2.79 25.62 9.99
CA GLU A 90 -4.18 25.75 9.57
C GLU A 90 -4.28 26.06 8.08
N ASP A 91 -3.41 26.95 7.58
CA ASP A 91 -3.27 27.28 6.17
C ASP A 91 -2.79 26.05 5.38
N ALA A 92 -1.79 25.31 5.89
CA ALA A 92 -1.32 24.09 5.27
C ALA A 92 -2.42 23.01 5.14
N LEU A 93 -3.22 22.82 6.16
CA LEU A 93 -4.34 21.89 6.15
C LEU A 93 -5.44 22.34 5.17
N SER A 94 -5.72 23.64 5.07
CA SER A 94 -6.68 24.18 4.11
C SER A 94 -6.23 23.89 2.68
N GLN A 95 -4.99 24.25 2.35
CA GLN A 95 -4.41 23.97 1.03
C GLN A 95 -4.36 22.48 0.73
N PHE A 96 -4.00 21.64 1.72
CA PHE A 96 -4.00 20.18 1.57
C PHE A 96 -5.37 19.63 1.15
N THR A 97 -6.47 20.15 1.70
CA THR A 97 -7.82 19.68 1.32
C THR A 97 -8.19 19.99 -0.13
N GLU A 98 -7.53 20.97 -0.75
CA GLU A 98 -7.71 21.35 -2.15
C GLU A 98 -6.84 20.52 -3.10
N THR A 99 -5.77 19.87 -2.59
CA THR A 99 -4.92 18.98 -3.40
C THR A 99 -5.60 17.65 -3.67
N ASP A 100 -5.07 16.90 -4.64
CA ASP A 100 -5.45 15.51 -4.88
C ASP A 100 -4.72 14.51 -3.98
N SER A 101 -3.91 14.98 -3.05
CA SER A 101 -3.16 14.15 -2.13
C SER A 101 -4.06 13.52 -1.06
N SER A 102 -3.80 12.27 -0.74
CA SER A 102 -4.53 11.52 0.30
C SER A 102 -3.97 11.76 1.71
N SER A 103 -2.71 12.16 1.79
CA SER A 103 -1.99 12.36 3.05
C SER A 103 -1.13 13.63 3.00
N LEU A 104 -0.99 14.29 4.15
CA LEU A 104 -0.06 15.39 4.37
C LEU A 104 0.97 14.98 5.42
N ILE A 105 2.24 15.05 5.06
CA ILE A 105 3.36 14.91 5.99
C ILE A 105 3.69 16.30 6.52
N TYR A 106 3.61 16.47 7.82
CA TYR A 106 4.00 17.68 8.51
C TYR A 106 5.28 17.47 9.31
N ILE A 107 6.31 18.26 9.02
CA ILE A 107 7.57 18.30 9.76
C ILE A 107 7.51 19.50 10.72
N PRO A 108 7.30 19.26 12.03
CA PRO A 108 7.18 20.36 12.99
C PRO A 108 8.54 20.98 13.31
N ASN A 109 8.50 22.26 13.71
CA ASN A 109 9.67 22.97 14.22
C ASN A 109 10.38 22.18 15.33
N GLY A 110 11.73 22.20 15.31
CA GLY A 110 12.59 21.45 16.23
C GLY A 110 12.90 20.01 15.79
N TYR A 111 12.40 19.57 14.63
CA TYR A 111 12.73 18.24 14.11
C TYR A 111 14.23 18.10 13.84
N ASN A 112 14.84 19.06 13.12
CA ASN A 112 16.26 19.07 12.82
C ASN A 112 17.12 19.07 14.09
N GLU A 113 16.78 19.90 15.07
CA GLU A 113 17.51 20.00 16.35
C GLU A 113 17.46 18.68 17.11
N ASN A 114 16.27 18.09 17.27
CA ASN A 114 16.09 16.84 18.00
C ASN A 114 16.91 15.70 17.38
N VAL A 115 16.84 15.55 16.05
CA VAL A 115 17.58 14.50 15.35
C VAL A 115 19.09 14.72 15.42
N THR A 116 19.55 15.96 15.29
CA THR A 116 20.98 16.32 15.40
C THR A 116 21.53 16.02 16.81
N LEU A 117 20.71 16.18 17.84
CA LEU A 117 21.07 15.84 19.24
C LEU A 117 20.94 14.35 19.56
N GLY A 118 20.63 13.49 18.58
CA GLY A 118 20.38 12.07 18.78
C GLY A 118 19.08 11.77 19.51
N GLN A 119 18.16 12.73 19.53
CA GLN A 119 16.82 12.58 20.08
C GLN A 119 15.84 12.15 18.98
N GLN A 120 14.68 11.64 19.40
CA GLN A 120 13.66 11.19 18.45
C GLN A 120 12.98 12.37 17.75
N GLY A 121 13.20 12.49 16.44
CA GLY A 121 12.42 13.37 15.57
C GLY A 121 10.97 12.85 15.45
N ARG A 122 9.98 13.76 15.46
CA ARG A 122 8.57 13.41 15.32
C ARG A 122 8.00 14.06 14.09
N LEU A 123 7.37 13.25 13.23
CA LEU A 123 6.59 13.68 12.08
C LEU A 123 5.10 13.49 12.37
N LYS A 124 4.27 14.31 11.78
CA LYS A 124 2.81 14.15 11.85
C LYS A 124 2.26 13.85 10.46
N ILE A 125 1.38 12.87 10.38
CA ILE A 125 0.70 12.51 9.13
C ILE A 125 -0.78 12.82 9.32
N TYR A 126 -1.32 13.64 8.42
CA TYR A 126 -2.73 13.95 8.35
C TYR A 126 -3.32 13.23 7.13
N ALA A 127 -4.39 12.47 7.32
CA ALA A 127 -5.08 11.77 6.24
C ALA A 127 -6.38 12.50 5.88
N ASN A 128 -6.65 12.64 4.58
CA ASN A 128 -7.89 13.22 4.10
C ASN A 128 -8.98 12.14 4.04
N LEU A 129 -9.82 12.07 5.08
CA LEU A 129 -10.87 11.07 5.20
C LEU A 129 -11.93 11.11 4.09
N ARG A 130 -12.06 12.22 3.38
CA ARG A 130 -13.02 12.34 2.25
C ARG A 130 -12.56 11.57 1.01
N LYS A 131 -11.28 11.28 0.93
CA LYS A 131 -10.63 10.59 -0.20
C LYS A 131 -10.22 9.15 0.13
N LEU A 132 -10.47 8.69 1.37
CA LEU A 132 -10.10 7.34 1.80
C LEU A 132 -10.94 6.27 1.10
N ASN A 133 -10.42 5.79 0.00
CA ASN A 133 -10.78 4.48 -0.57
C ASN A 133 -9.68 3.46 -0.21
N MET A 134 -9.87 2.18 -0.56
CA MET A 134 -8.88 1.13 -0.25
C MET A 134 -7.47 1.45 -0.78
N ALA A 135 -7.37 2.12 -1.93
CA ALA A 135 -6.11 2.49 -2.55
C ALA A 135 -5.38 3.60 -1.77
N GLU A 136 -6.12 4.53 -1.22
CA GLU A 136 -5.61 5.67 -0.46
C GLU A 136 -5.21 5.30 0.97
N THR A 137 -5.88 4.32 1.58
CA THR A 137 -5.45 3.74 2.86
C THR A 137 -4.05 3.12 2.71
N GLN A 138 -3.80 2.43 1.59
CA GLN A 138 -2.48 1.86 1.30
C GLN A 138 -1.42 2.92 1.02
N SER A 139 -1.77 4.08 0.45
CA SER A 139 -0.80 5.18 0.28
C SER A 139 -0.34 5.75 1.61
N THR A 140 -1.21 5.85 2.60
CA THR A 140 -0.85 6.26 3.96
C THR A 140 0.07 5.26 4.64
N ASP A 141 -0.15 3.96 4.44
CA ASP A 141 0.74 2.90 4.93
C ASP A 141 2.13 2.96 4.27
N ILE A 142 2.19 3.31 2.98
CA ILE A 142 3.45 3.51 2.26
C ILE A 142 4.21 4.70 2.82
N VAL A 143 3.56 5.84 3.03
CA VAL A 143 4.17 7.02 3.64
C VAL A 143 4.75 6.68 5.01
N THR A 144 4.00 5.96 5.84
CA THR A 144 4.46 5.48 7.14
C THR A 144 5.66 4.55 7.01
N SER A 145 5.65 3.66 6.03
CA SER A 145 6.77 2.74 5.75
C SER A 145 8.02 3.46 5.27
N LEU A 146 7.89 4.46 4.40
CA LEU A 146 9.00 5.29 3.93
C LEU A 146 9.67 6.05 5.08
N ILE A 147 8.86 6.64 5.96
CA ILE A 147 9.36 7.34 7.15
C ILE A 147 10.08 6.38 8.09
N ASN A 148 9.56 5.16 8.28
CA ASN A 148 10.21 4.15 9.11
C ASN A 148 11.54 3.69 8.51
N VAL A 149 11.62 3.53 7.19
CA VAL A 149 12.87 3.21 6.48
C VAL A 149 13.88 4.34 6.63
N TYR A 150 13.47 5.59 6.45
CA TYR A 150 14.33 6.75 6.68
C TYR A 150 14.87 6.77 8.11
N ASN A 151 14.03 6.62 9.10
CA ASN A 151 14.44 6.58 10.50
C ASN A 151 15.41 5.43 10.78
N TYR A 152 15.23 4.27 10.16
CA TYR A 152 16.15 3.13 10.33
C TYR A 152 17.56 3.42 9.79
N TYR A 153 17.67 4.11 8.66
CA TYR A 153 18.97 4.40 8.04
C TYR A 153 19.69 5.62 8.63
N PHE A 154 18.96 6.56 9.19
CA PHE A 154 19.52 7.84 9.67
C PHE A 154 19.47 8.02 11.20
N SER A 155 18.97 7.05 11.95
CA SER A 155 19.00 7.05 13.43
C SER A 155 20.16 6.23 14.02
N ILE A 156 21.31 6.18 13.31
CA ILE A 156 22.55 5.56 13.78
C ILE A 156 23.44 6.62 14.40
#